data_aa388074d8f8dae5430bc60197aca5b4
#
_entry.id   aa388074d8f8dae5430bc60197aca5b4
#
_cell.length_a   1.000
_cell.length_b   1.000
_cell.length_c   1.000
_cell.angle_alpha   90.00
_cell.angle_beta   90.00
_cell.angle_gamma   90.00
#
_symmetry.space_group_name_H-M   'P 1'
#
loop_
_entity.id
_entity.type
_entity.pdbx_description
1 polymer ?
#
loop_
_entity_poly.entity_id
_entity_poly.type
_entity_poly.pdbx_seq_one_letter_code
_entity_poly.pdbx_strand_id
1 'polypeptide(L)'
;METQIQITCFAALRKFFDPQLNIRLQLPAAYHSVIYELKKLNPEAADLLDHCRIAVNECFVPLTDLKTTDEPVYLIPPSSGG
;
A
#
# COMPACT_ATOMS: atom_id res chain seq x y z
N MET A 1 13.15 -5.32 11.84
CA MET A 1 13.44 -6.47 10.98
C MET A 1 12.96 -6.21 9.58
N GLU A 2 13.86 -6.23 8.64
CA GLU A 2 13.48 -5.97 7.26
C GLU A 2 12.75 -7.17 6.68
N THR A 3 11.60 -6.92 6.07
CA THR A 3 10.72 -7.99 5.61
C THR A 3 10.12 -7.62 4.26
N GLN A 4 9.96 -8.60 3.41
CA GLN A 4 9.30 -8.42 2.14
C GLN A 4 7.79 -8.49 2.33
N ILE A 5 7.09 -7.48 1.83
CA ILE A 5 5.64 -7.37 1.97
C ILE A 5 5.01 -7.42 0.58
N GLN A 6 4.04 -8.29 0.41
CA GLN A 6 3.29 -8.37 -0.83
C GLN A 6 2.19 -7.32 -0.83
N ILE A 7 2.13 -6.56 -1.92
CA ILE A 7 1.12 -5.52 -2.12
C ILE A 7 0.25 -5.92 -3.29
N THR A 8 -1.06 -5.91 -3.09
CA THR A 8 -2.02 -6.10 -4.18
C THR A 8 -2.66 -4.78 -4.50
N CYS A 9 -2.59 -4.38 -5.77
CA CYS A 9 -3.10 -3.10 -6.24
C CYS A 9 -4.37 -3.31 -7.04
N PHE A 10 -5.35 -2.43 -6.84
CA PHE A 10 -6.65 -2.51 -7.49
C PHE A 10 -6.93 -1.30 -8.36
N ALA A 11 -7.82 -1.50 -9.35
CA ALA A 11 -8.40 -0.43 -10.15
C ALA A 11 -7.34 0.49 -10.77
N ALA A 12 -7.45 1.79 -10.60
CA ALA A 12 -6.59 2.77 -11.22
C ALA A 12 -5.11 2.62 -10.85
N LEU A 13 -4.81 1.99 -9.72
CA LEU A 13 -3.42 1.76 -9.33
C LEU A 13 -2.68 0.85 -10.30
N ARG A 14 -3.42 0.02 -11.04
CA ARG A 14 -2.80 -0.88 -12.02
C ARG A 14 -2.20 -0.16 -13.21
N LYS A 15 -2.48 1.13 -13.35
CA LYS A 15 -1.83 1.95 -14.38
C LYS A 15 -0.41 2.30 -13.99
N PHE A 16 -0.08 2.22 -12.72
CA PHE A 16 1.22 2.62 -12.19
C PHE A 16 2.03 1.46 -11.65
N PHE A 17 1.37 0.36 -11.26
CA PHE A 17 2.02 -0.78 -10.63
C PHE A 17 1.43 -2.07 -11.17
N ASP A 18 2.20 -3.14 -11.11
CA ASP A 18 1.67 -4.47 -11.37
C ASP A 18 0.56 -4.79 -10.38
N PRO A 19 -0.38 -5.67 -10.74
CA PRO A 19 -1.44 -6.06 -9.82
C PRO A 19 -0.93 -6.57 -8.48
N GLN A 20 0.22 -7.23 -8.49
CA GLN A 20 0.90 -7.66 -7.28
C GLN A 20 2.37 -7.32 -7.38
N LEU A 21 2.90 -6.77 -6.32
CA LEU A 21 4.33 -6.48 -6.24
C LEU A 21 4.77 -6.64 -4.80
N ASN A 22 6.09 -6.63 -4.60
CA ASN A 22 6.67 -6.75 -3.28
C ASN A 22 7.49 -5.51 -2.96
N ILE A 23 7.42 -5.07 -1.71
CA ILE A 23 8.28 -4.02 -1.20
C ILE A 23 8.97 -4.53 0.05
N ARG A 24 10.04 -3.87 0.45
CA ARG A 24 10.71 -4.17 1.70
C ARG A 24 10.40 -3.10 2.73
N LEU A 25 10.05 -3.54 3.92
CA LEU A 25 9.78 -2.65 5.05
C LEU A 25 10.58 -3.09 6.26
N GLN A 26 11.03 -2.11 7.03
CA GLN A 26 11.63 -2.35 8.33
C GLN A 26 10.49 -2.40 9.35
N LEU A 27 10.16 -3.59 9.83
CA LEU A 27 9.07 -3.77 10.78
C LEU A 27 9.58 -3.65 12.22
N PRO A 28 8.78 -3.09 13.12
CA PRO A 28 7.45 -2.52 12.89
C PRO A 28 7.51 -1.17 12.19
N ALA A 29 6.47 -0.86 11.42
CA ALA A 29 6.38 0.41 10.71
C ALA A 29 4.91 0.81 10.57
N ALA A 30 4.64 2.11 10.56
CA ALA A 30 3.29 2.56 10.31
C ALA A 30 2.88 2.17 8.89
N TYR A 31 1.59 1.92 8.67
CA TYR A 31 1.11 1.59 7.33
C TYR A 31 1.40 2.71 6.32
N HIS A 32 1.53 3.94 6.77
CA HIS A 32 2.00 5.04 5.93
C HIS A 32 3.29 4.71 5.19
N SER A 33 4.13 3.88 5.79
CA SER A 33 5.41 3.51 5.18
C SER A 33 5.20 2.74 3.87
N VAL A 34 4.11 1.98 3.76
CA VAL A 34 3.77 1.29 2.51
C VAL A 34 3.54 2.33 1.41
N ILE A 35 2.73 3.35 1.72
CA ILE A 35 2.44 4.42 0.76
C ILE A 35 3.72 5.13 0.37
N TYR A 36 4.55 5.45 1.33
CA TYR A 36 5.82 6.14 1.10
C TYR A 36 6.73 5.36 0.15
N GLU A 37 6.87 4.06 0.40
CA GLU A 37 7.72 3.21 -0.46
C GLU A 37 7.18 3.14 -1.88
N LEU A 38 5.87 3.07 -2.03
CA LEU A 38 5.27 3.04 -3.37
C LEU A 38 5.45 4.36 -4.11
N LYS A 39 5.41 5.49 -3.40
CA LYS A 39 5.69 6.79 -4.02
C LYS A 39 7.12 6.86 -4.52
N LYS A 40 8.05 6.23 -3.83
CA LYS A 40 9.45 6.20 -4.28
C LYS A 40 9.61 5.37 -5.54
N LEU A 41 8.84 4.29 -5.64
CA LEU A 41 8.88 3.44 -6.82
C LEU A 41 8.29 4.11 -8.05
N ASN A 42 7.21 4.86 -7.87
CA ASN A 42 6.58 5.56 -8.98
C ASN A 42 5.99 6.88 -8.49
N PRO A 43 6.77 7.97 -8.56
CA PRO A 43 6.30 9.28 -8.10
C PRO A 43 5.07 9.79 -8.82
N GLU A 44 4.82 9.34 -10.04
CA GLU A 44 3.64 9.77 -10.78
C GLU A 44 2.34 9.32 -10.13
N ALA A 45 2.40 8.27 -9.31
CA ALA A 45 1.23 7.76 -8.61
C ALA A 45 0.97 8.48 -7.28
N ALA A 46 1.79 9.47 -6.92
CA ALA A 46 1.73 10.06 -5.59
C ALA A 46 0.35 10.60 -5.22
N ASP A 47 -0.30 11.33 -6.14
CA ASP A 47 -1.61 11.89 -5.85
C ASP A 47 -2.65 10.80 -5.60
N LEU A 48 -2.63 9.76 -6.41
CA LEU A 48 -3.54 8.65 -6.24
C LEU A 48 -3.25 7.90 -4.93
N LEU A 49 -1.97 7.68 -4.64
CA LEU A 49 -1.57 7.00 -3.42
C LEU A 49 -2.02 7.74 -2.16
N ASP A 50 -2.02 9.07 -2.20
CA ASP A 50 -2.44 9.87 -1.05
C ASP A 50 -3.92 9.66 -0.71
N HIS A 51 -4.70 9.14 -1.62
CA HIS A 51 -6.13 8.92 -1.41
C HIS A 51 -6.48 7.45 -1.24
N CYS A 52 -5.48 6.57 -1.22
CA CYS A 52 -5.71 5.14 -1.08
C CYS A 52 -5.95 4.74 0.36
N ARG A 53 -6.64 3.62 0.51
CA ARG A 53 -6.84 2.98 1.81
C ARG A 53 -6.09 1.66 1.80
N ILE A 54 -5.78 1.19 2.99
CA ILE A 54 -5.09 -0.09 3.14
C ILE A 54 -6.02 -1.06 3.86
N ALA A 55 -6.09 -2.28 3.36
CA ALA A 55 -6.81 -3.36 4.01
C ALA A 55 -5.85 -4.52 4.27
N VAL A 56 -6.04 -5.16 5.41
CA VAL A 56 -5.30 -6.36 5.81
C VAL A 56 -6.30 -7.33 6.38
N ASN A 57 -6.27 -8.58 5.92
CA ASN A 57 -7.21 -9.60 6.38
C ASN A 57 -8.66 -9.14 6.26
N GLU A 58 -8.99 -8.53 5.12
CA GLU A 58 -10.35 -8.08 4.77
C GLU A 58 -10.87 -6.93 5.65
N CYS A 59 -9.99 -6.28 6.39
CA CYS A 59 -10.37 -5.13 7.23
C CYS A 59 -9.52 -3.93 6.86
N PHE A 60 -10.15 -2.76 6.77
CA PHE A 60 -9.41 -1.52 6.60
C PHE A 60 -8.62 -1.21 7.86
N VAL A 61 -7.41 -0.73 7.68
CA VAL A 61 -6.56 -0.34 8.81
C VAL A 61 -6.19 1.13 8.68
N PRO A 62 -6.14 1.86 9.80
CA PRO A 62 -5.66 3.24 9.77
C PRO A 62 -4.20 3.30 9.33
N LEU A 63 -3.86 4.32 8.54
CA LEU A 63 -2.48 4.47 8.07
C LEU A 63 -1.51 4.76 9.21
N THR A 64 -2.03 5.21 10.35
CA THR A 64 -1.21 5.50 11.53
C THR A 64 -0.94 4.26 12.39
N ASP A 65 -1.67 3.17 12.14
CA ASP A 65 -1.43 1.94 12.89
C ASP A 65 -0.09 1.32 12.51
N LEU A 66 0.46 0.54 13.44
CA LEU A 66 1.73 -0.14 13.19
C LEU A 66 1.49 -1.49 12.53
N LYS A 67 2.25 -1.74 11.49
CA LYS A 67 2.35 -3.06 10.89
C LYS A 67 3.49 -3.78 11.59
N THR A 68 3.18 -4.95 12.14
CA THR A 68 4.16 -5.72 12.93
C THR A 68 4.49 -7.07 12.32
N THR A 69 3.72 -7.49 11.31
CA THR A 69 3.89 -8.79 10.68
C THR A 69 3.92 -8.64 9.17
N ASP A 70 4.25 -9.73 8.47
CA ASP A 70 4.42 -9.71 7.02
C ASP A 70 3.15 -10.01 6.23
N GLU A 71 2.00 -9.86 6.84
CA GLU A 71 0.73 -10.09 6.15
C GLU A 71 0.63 -9.26 4.89
N PRO A 72 0.04 -9.83 3.82
CA PRO A 72 -0.13 -9.08 2.58
C PRO A 72 -1.02 -7.85 2.78
N VAL A 73 -0.73 -6.83 2.00
CA VAL A 73 -1.45 -5.56 2.06
C VAL A 73 -2.25 -5.39 0.78
N TYR A 74 -3.51 -5.00 0.91
CA TYR A 74 -4.35 -4.63 -0.21
C TYR A 74 -4.46 -3.13 -0.27
N LEU A 75 -4.11 -2.56 -1.41
CA LEU A 75 -4.10 -1.11 -1.61
C LEU A 75 -5.30 -0.75 -2.46
N ILE A 76 -6.23 0.00 -1.88
CA ILE A 76 -7.52 0.27 -2.49
C ILE A 76 -7.64 1.75 -2.79
N PRO A 77 -7.69 2.13 -4.08
CA PRO A 77 -7.82 3.53 -4.43
C PRO A 77 -9.25 4.01 -4.16
N PRO A 78 -9.45 5.33 -4.12
CA PRO A 78 -10.78 5.86 -3.96
C PRO A 78 -11.64 5.48 -5.15
N SER A 79 -12.92 5.39 -4.91
CA SER A 79 -13.90 5.19 -5.96
C SER A 79 -13.73 6.34 -6.97
N SER A 80 -13.79 6.04 -8.25
CA SER A 80 -13.59 7.05 -9.29
C SER A 80 -14.80 7.95 -9.45
N GLY A 81 -15.43 8.29 -8.39
CA GLY A 81 -16.50 9.26 -8.38
C GLY A 81 -17.66 8.88 -9.28
N GLY A 82 -17.53 7.75 -9.63
CA GLY A 82 -18.59 7.26 -10.52
C GLY A 82 -19.74 7.60 -9.86
#